data_d284a6b6df83be1bbfcffadfa20d0390
#
_entry.id   d284a6b6df83be1bbfcffadfa20d0390
#
_cell.length_a   1.000
_cell.length_b   1.000
_cell.length_c   1.000
_cell.angle_alpha   90.00
_cell.angle_beta   90.00
_cell.angle_gamma   90.00
#
_symmetry.space_group_name_H-M   'P 1'
#
loop_
_entity.id
_entity.type
_entity.pdbx_description
1 polymer ?
#
loop_
_entity_poly.entity_id
_entity_poly.type
_entity_poly.pdbx_seq_one_letter_code
_entity_poly.pdbx_strand_id
1 'polypeptide(L)'
;MQLSVIILNYNVRYFLELCVLSVQKSLENINGEIIVIDNNSSDDSCAMMKQRFPKVKLMQNTVNLGFPKGNNIGVSQATGEYICILNPDTVVAEDTFVKVLAFAKKENNFGIIGVKLIDGTGNFLPESKRGIPTPFVAFTKITGLYKVFPKTFGKYYAEHLNENQTGKVEILVGAFMFMKRELYNEVGGFDENCFMYSDDIDLSYLALKNGKSNYYFHETTVIHYKGESTIKDGTYMKRFQEAMNFFYKKHFSVSFFFSVFMKMGIVFF
;
A
#
# COMPACT_ATOMS: atom_id res chain seq x y z
N MET A 1 18.82 13.93 -0.05
CA MET A 1 17.68 13.59 -0.91
C MET A 1 16.39 13.93 -0.18
N GLN A 2 15.37 14.48 -0.85
CA GLN A 2 14.09 14.80 -0.19
C GLN A 2 13.13 13.61 -0.21
N LEU A 3 13.05 12.91 -1.34
CA LEU A 3 12.11 11.80 -1.53
C LEU A 3 12.80 10.60 -2.21
N SER A 4 12.58 9.40 -1.67
CA SER A 4 12.87 8.13 -2.34
C SER A 4 11.56 7.42 -2.68
N VAL A 5 11.34 7.12 -3.96
CA VAL A 5 10.19 6.32 -4.42
C VAL A 5 10.65 4.87 -4.58
N ILE A 6 10.03 3.96 -3.83
CA ILE A 6 10.34 2.53 -3.80
C ILE A 6 9.26 1.79 -4.58
N ILE A 7 9.65 1.06 -5.62
CA ILE A 7 8.76 0.31 -6.50
C ILE A 7 9.18 -1.15 -6.49
N LEU A 8 8.32 -2.03 -6.00
CA LEU A 8 8.55 -3.48 -6.00
C LEU A 8 7.88 -4.09 -7.23
N ASN A 9 8.68 -4.69 -8.11
CA ASN A 9 8.22 -5.31 -9.35
C ASN A 9 8.18 -6.83 -9.26
N TYR A 10 7.13 -7.43 -9.86
CA TYR A 10 7.06 -8.86 -10.13
C TYR A 10 6.18 -9.14 -11.36
N ASN A 11 6.80 -9.47 -12.50
CA ASN A 11 6.15 -9.89 -13.75
C ASN A 11 5.10 -8.90 -14.31
N VAL A 12 5.37 -7.59 -14.27
CA VAL A 12 4.46 -6.56 -14.79
C VAL A 12 5.20 -5.49 -15.61
N ARG A 13 6.04 -5.93 -16.54
CA ARG A 13 6.94 -5.09 -17.34
C ARG A 13 6.31 -3.82 -17.90
N TYR A 14 5.14 -3.91 -18.52
CA TYR A 14 4.52 -2.76 -19.19
C TYR A 14 4.01 -1.73 -18.20
N PHE A 15 3.43 -2.18 -17.09
CA PHE A 15 2.98 -1.30 -16.01
C PHE A 15 4.15 -0.67 -15.28
N LEU A 16 5.20 -1.44 -14.99
CA LEU A 16 6.43 -0.90 -14.41
C LEU A 16 7.01 0.24 -15.26
N GLU A 17 7.03 0.07 -16.58
CA GLU A 17 7.52 1.08 -17.51
C GLU A 17 6.71 2.38 -17.41
N LEU A 18 5.37 2.29 -17.43
CA LEU A 18 4.47 3.44 -17.26
C LEU A 18 4.62 4.09 -15.88
N CYS A 19 4.72 3.28 -14.84
CA CYS A 19 4.92 3.76 -13.47
C CYS A 19 6.21 4.58 -13.36
N VAL A 20 7.34 4.03 -13.79
CA VAL A 20 8.64 4.71 -13.72
C VAL A 20 8.65 6.01 -14.53
N LEU A 21 8.05 6.02 -15.73
CA LEU A 21 7.92 7.24 -16.55
C LEU A 21 7.11 8.32 -15.82
N SER A 22 5.97 7.97 -15.22
CA SER A 22 5.13 8.91 -14.49
C SER A 22 5.84 9.44 -13.25
N VAL A 23 6.56 8.59 -12.51
CA VAL A 23 7.35 9.00 -11.35
C VAL A 23 8.49 9.92 -11.73
N GLN A 24 9.23 9.63 -12.81
CA GLN A 24 10.29 10.51 -13.30
C GLN A 24 9.73 11.91 -13.61
N LYS A 25 8.57 11.98 -14.27
CA LYS A 25 7.92 13.23 -14.59
C LYS A 25 7.50 14.01 -13.34
N SER A 26 6.92 13.31 -12.36
CA SER A 26 6.50 13.92 -11.09
C SER A 26 7.67 14.36 -10.20
N LEU A 27 8.88 13.84 -10.44
CA LEU A 27 10.11 14.21 -9.72
C LEU A 27 10.95 15.29 -10.40
N GLU A 28 10.59 15.81 -11.58
CA GLU A 28 11.42 16.76 -12.33
C GLU A 28 11.94 17.96 -11.51
N ASN A 29 11.12 18.47 -10.58
CA ASN A 29 11.45 19.61 -9.73
C ASN A 29 11.69 19.23 -8.25
N ILE A 30 11.95 17.96 -7.97
CA ILE A 30 12.14 17.43 -6.62
C ILE A 30 13.49 16.72 -6.58
N ASN A 31 14.29 17.02 -5.55
CA ASN A 31 15.49 16.24 -5.27
C ASN A 31 15.10 14.84 -4.77
N GLY A 32 14.81 13.95 -5.72
CA GLY A 32 14.29 12.61 -5.47
C GLY A 32 15.06 11.52 -6.20
N GLU A 33 14.87 10.28 -5.76
CA GLU A 33 15.41 9.07 -6.37
C GLU A 33 14.30 8.04 -6.59
N ILE A 34 14.50 7.15 -7.55
CA ILE A 34 13.66 5.99 -7.81
C ILE A 34 14.49 4.75 -7.55
N ILE A 35 13.95 3.84 -6.74
CA ILE A 35 14.55 2.55 -6.42
C ILE A 35 13.55 1.48 -6.85
N VAL A 36 13.92 0.66 -7.82
CA VAL A 36 13.13 -0.47 -8.29
C VAL A 36 13.74 -1.75 -7.75
N ILE A 37 12.92 -2.55 -7.08
CA ILE A 37 13.29 -3.89 -6.61
C ILE A 37 12.54 -4.88 -7.48
N ASP A 38 13.29 -5.70 -8.19
CA ASP A 38 12.72 -6.80 -8.97
C ASP A 38 12.71 -8.08 -8.13
N ASN A 39 11.53 -8.62 -7.93
CA ASN A 39 11.31 -9.79 -7.06
C ASN A 39 11.46 -11.12 -7.84
N ASN A 40 12.53 -11.24 -8.65
CA ASN A 40 12.81 -12.38 -9.51
C ASN A 40 11.76 -12.56 -10.63
N SER A 41 11.51 -11.49 -11.38
CA SER A 41 10.62 -11.55 -12.54
C SER A 41 11.19 -12.45 -13.64
N SER A 42 10.30 -13.18 -14.31
CA SER A 42 10.62 -14.04 -15.48
C SER A 42 10.33 -13.34 -16.81
N ASP A 43 9.69 -12.17 -16.78
CA ASP A 43 9.47 -11.33 -17.96
C ASP A 43 10.69 -10.42 -18.22
N ASP A 44 10.61 -9.56 -19.24
CA ASP A 44 11.71 -8.65 -19.63
C ASP A 44 11.77 -7.37 -18.78
N SER A 45 11.12 -7.31 -17.60
CA SER A 45 11.15 -6.15 -16.70
C SER A 45 12.57 -5.64 -16.45
N CYS A 46 13.48 -6.52 -16.08
CA CYS A 46 14.86 -6.15 -15.76
C CYS A 46 15.66 -5.68 -16.98
N ALA A 47 15.45 -6.31 -18.14
CA ALA A 47 16.09 -5.90 -19.40
C ALA A 47 15.60 -4.52 -19.83
N MET A 48 14.29 -4.29 -19.79
CA MET A 48 13.65 -3.01 -20.07
C MET A 48 14.18 -1.91 -19.14
N MET A 49 14.26 -2.16 -17.83
CA MET A 49 14.77 -1.19 -16.87
C MET A 49 16.23 -0.78 -17.16
N LYS A 50 17.11 -1.74 -17.43
CA LYS A 50 18.52 -1.48 -17.76
C LYS A 50 18.67 -0.68 -19.05
N GLN A 51 17.84 -0.95 -20.07
CA GLN A 51 17.90 -0.30 -21.37
C GLN A 51 17.30 1.11 -21.34
N ARG A 52 16.10 1.27 -20.73
CA ARG A 52 15.34 2.52 -20.83
C ARG A 52 15.55 3.47 -19.64
N PHE A 53 15.90 2.91 -18.48
CA PHE A 53 16.04 3.68 -17.23
C PHE A 53 17.38 3.46 -16.54
N PRO A 54 18.52 3.64 -17.23
CA PRO A 54 19.86 3.33 -16.69
C PRO A 54 20.28 4.14 -15.47
N LYS A 55 19.56 5.25 -15.20
CA LYS A 55 19.80 6.10 -14.01
C LYS A 55 18.96 5.69 -12.80
N VAL A 56 17.97 4.82 -12.98
CA VAL A 56 17.15 4.31 -11.89
C VAL A 56 17.89 3.19 -11.18
N LYS A 57 17.91 3.23 -9.86
CA LYS A 57 18.55 2.18 -9.05
C LYS A 57 17.71 0.90 -9.15
N LEU A 58 18.22 -0.09 -9.85
CA LEU A 58 17.59 -1.41 -9.99
C LEU A 58 18.30 -2.43 -9.12
N MET A 59 17.54 -3.11 -8.27
CA MET A 59 17.99 -4.24 -7.47
C MET A 59 17.21 -5.49 -7.89
N GLN A 60 17.92 -6.61 -8.04
CA GLN A 60 17.32 -7.87 -8.47
C GLN A 60 17.48 -8.92 -7.38
N ASN A 61 16.36 -9.42 -6.88
CA ASN A 61 16.34 -10.56 -5.97
C ASN A 61 16.48 -11.88 -6.77
N THR A 62 17.05 -12.88 -6.14
CA THR A 62 17.20 -14.22 -6.76
C THR A 62 15.98 -15.11 -6.59
N VAL A 63 15.04 -14.71 -5.74
CA VAL A 63 13.75 -15.37 -5.48
C VAL A 63 12.68 -14.34 -5.19
N ASN A 64 11.41 -14.69 -5.35
CA ASN A 64 10.31 -13.82 -4.92
C ASN A 64 10.18 -13.86 -3.39
N LEU A 65 10.59 -12.76 -2.75
CA LEU A 65 10.61 -12.59 -1.29
C LEU A 65 9.27 -12.12 -0.70
N GLY A 66 8.24 -11.87 -1.54
CA GLY A 66 6.98 -11.27 -1.12
C GLY A 66 7.06 -9.74 -1.02
N PHE A 67 5.91 -9.12 -0.71
CA PHE A 67 5.77 -7.66 -0.72
C PHE A 67 6.54 -6.99 0.44
N PRO A 68 6.41 -7.42 1.72
CA PRO A 68 7.10 -6.81 2.85
C PRO A 68 8.61 -6.80 2.69
N LYS A 69 9.19 -7.96 2.48
CA LYS A 69 10.65 -8.11 2.44
C LYS A 69 11.29 -7.41 1.25
N GLY A 70 10.63 -7.47 0.08
CA GLY A 70 11.09 -6.75 -1.10
C GLY A 70 11.12 -5.24 -0.88
N ASN A 71 10.06 -4.66 -0.28
CA ASN A 71 10.01 -3.24 0.04
C ASN A 71 11.00 -2.85 1.14
N ASN A 72 11.18 -3.66 2.19
CA ASN A 72 12.19 -3.42 3.24
C ASN A 72 13.60 -3.28 2.63
N ILE A 73 13.95 -4.16 1.68
CA ILE A 73 15.22 -4.06 0.94
C ILE A 73 15.31 -2.72 0.21
N GLY A 74 14.25 -2.28 -0.46
CA GLY A 74 14.21 -0.99 -1.14
C GLY A 74 14.37 0.19 -0.17
N VAL A 75 13.64 0.18 0.94
CA VAL A 75 13.73 1.25 1.94
C VAL A 75 15.11 1.30 2.60
N SER A 76 15.77 0.16 2.81
CA SER A 76 17.14 0.12 3.36
C SER A 76 18.16 0.86 2.48
N GLN A 77 17.87 1.03 1.20
CA GLN A 77 18.69 1.71 0.23
C GLN A 77 18.28 3.16 -0.03
N ALA A 78 17.17 3.59 0.58
CA ALA A 78 16.63 4.93 0.43
C ALA A 78 17.46 5.96 1.21
N THR A 79 17.70 7.11 0.57
CA THR A 79 18.42 8.24 1.17
C THR A 79 17.53 9.44 1.46
N GLY A 80 16.28 9.42 0.96
CA GLY A 80 15.31 10.49 1.14
C GLY A 80 14.87 10.67 2.60
N GLU A 81 14.54 11.90 2.97
CA GLU A 81 13.84 12.22 4.22
C GLU A 81 12.47 11.54 4.26
N TYR A 82 11.78 11.60 3.12
CA TYR A 82 10.51 10.92 2.89
C TYR A 82 10.72 9.70 2.00
N ILE A 83 9.87 8.71 2.17
CA ILE A 83 9.74 7.57 1.28
C ILE A 83 8.31 7.48 0.75
N CYS A 84 8.17 7.00 -0.48
CA CYS A 84 6.89 6.60 -1.04
C CYS A 84 7.01 5.15 -1.52
N ILE A 85 6.26 4.25 -0.90
CA ILE A 85 6.10 2.88 -1.38
C ILE A 85 4.99 2.92 -2.42
N LEU A 86 5.30 2.46 -3.62
CA LEU A 86 4.45 2.60 -4.79
C LEU A 86 4.35 1.26 -5.54
N ASN A 87 3.13 0.83 -5.84
CA ASN A 87 2.94 -0.36 -6.66
C ASN A 87 3.38 -0.13 -8.11
N PRO A 88 3.92 -1.14 -8.79
CA PRO A 88 4.42 -1.03 -10.18
C PRO A 88 3.30 -0.84 -11.20
N ASP A 89 2.04 -1.15 -10.85
CA ASP A 89 0.84 -0.99 -11.68
C ASP A 89 0.08 0.32 -11.38
N THR A 90 0.82 1.38 -10.99
CA THR A 90 0.29 2.72 -10.75
C THR A 90 0.83 3.74 -11.74
N VAL A 91 0.07 4.81 -11.98
CA VAL A 91 0.51 5.99 -12.72
C VAL A 91 0.18 7.24 -11.91
N VAL A 92 1.21 7.97 -11.51
CA VAL A 92 1.08 9.21 -10.73
C VAL A 92 0.91 10.43 -11.65
N ALA A 93 0.18 11.46 -11.20
CA ALA A 93 0.09 12.73 -11.89
C ALA A 93 1.41 13.52 -11.75
N GLU A 94 1.68 14.44 -12.68
CA GLU A 94 2.93 15.22 -12.72
C GLU A 94 3.16 16.04 -11.44
N ASP A 95 2.11 16.49 -10.79
CA ASP A 95 2.13 17.32 -9.57
C ASP A 95 1.96 16.52 -8.26
N THR A 96 1.86 15.19 -8.35
CA THR A 96 1.55 14.32 -7.20
C THR A 96 2.51 14.56 -6.05
N PHE A 97 3.81 14.43 -6.27
CA PHE A 97 4.78 14.53 -5.18
C PHE A 97 4.96 15.96 -4.67
N VAL A 98 4.80 16.96 -5.52
CA VAL A 98 4.83 18.38 -5.09
C VAL A 98 3.67 18.64 -4.11
N LYS A 99 2.46 18.22 -4.45
CA LYS A 99 1.26 18.39 -3.60
C LYS A 99 1.37 17.59 -2.30
N VAL A 100 1.78 16.31 -2.36
CA VAL A 100 1.91 15.45 -1.17
C VAL A 100 2.98 15.98 -0.21
N LEU A 101 4.14 16.42 -0.73
CA LEU A 101 5.20 17.05 0.07
C LEU A 101 4.74 18.37 0.71
N ALA A 102 3.97 19.18 0.00
CA ALA A 102 3.42 20.42 0.53
C ALA A 102 2.42 20.14 1.67
N PHE A 103 1.57 19.13 1.51
CA PHE A 103 0.65 18.68 2.55
C PHE A 103 1.41 18.12 3.77
N ALA A 104 2.40 17.25 3.56
CA ALA A 104 3.21 16.65 4.62
C ALA A 104 3.96 17.70 5.47
N LYS A 105 4.37 18.83 4.88
CA LYS A 105 5.00 19.94 5.61
C LYS A 105 4.04 20.72 6.49
N LYS A 106 2.74 20.72 6.18
CA LYS A 106 1.70 21.39 6.99
C LYS A 106 1.25 20.50 8.16
N GLU A 107 1.26 19.18 7.97
CA GLU A 107 0.77 18.20 8.94
C GLU A 107 1.91 17.66 9.79
N ASN A 108 2.20 18.33 10.91
CA ASN A 108 3.36 18.00 11.75
C ASN A 108 3.34 16.59 12.36
N ASN A 109 2.14 15.99 12.55
CA ASN A 109 1.99 14.67 13.19
C ASN A 109 1.38 13.63 12.25
N PHE A 110 1.65 13.71 10.93
CA PHE A 110 1.19 12.68 10.03
C PHE A 110 2.00 11.38 10.19
N GLY A 111 1.31 10.25 10.01
CA GLY A 111 1.91 8.92 9.89
C GLY A 111 2.14 8.59 8.43
N ILE A 112 1.09 8.10 7.77
CA ILE A 112 1.11 7.75 6.35
C ILE A 112 0.12 8.64 5.62
N ILE A 113 0.49 9.09 4.42
CA ILE A 113 -0.38 9.79 3.49
C ILE A 113 -0.64 8.86 2.30
N GLY A 114 -1.92 8.52 2.11
CA GLY A 114 -2.41 7.89 0.88
C GLY A 114 -3.16 8.91 0.04
N VAL A 115 -3.36 8.63 -1.24
CA VAL A 115 -3.98 9.54 -2.19
C VAL A 115 -5.28 8.97 -2.77
N LYS A 116 -6.04 9.80 -3.51
CA LYS A 116 -7.19 9.32 -4.27
C LYS A 116 -6.70 8.36 -5.35
N LEU A 117 -7.17 7.10 -5.28
CA LEU A 117 -6.92 6.12 -6.33
C LEU A 117 -8.15 5.96 -7.21
N ILE A 118 -7.90 5.82 -8.51
CA ILE A 118 -8.91 5.45 -9.51
C ILE A 118 -8.42 4.24 -10.29
N ASP A 119 -9.35 3.47 -10.84
CA ASP A 119 -9.01 2.40 -11.77
C ASP A 119 -8.66 2.93 -13.18
N GLY A 120 -8.26 2.04 -14.10
CA GLY A 120 -7.94 2.41 -15.49
C GLY A 120 -9.14 2.97 -16.30
N THR A 121 -10.36 2.92 -15.77
CA THR A 121 -11.58 3.48 -16.37
C THR A 121 -12.01 4.80 -15.73
N GLY A 122 -11.28 5.26 -14.70
CA GLY A 122 -11.54 6.51 -13.98
C GLY A 122 -12.47 6.39 -12.77
N ASN A 123 -12.89 5.17 -12.39
CA ASN A 123 -13.73 4.98 -11.22
C ASN A 123 -12.90 5.03 -9.94
N PHE A 124 -13.46 5.66 -8.91
CA PHE A 124 -12.84 5.72 -7.58
C PHE A 124 -12.69 4.31 -6.98
N LEU A 125 -11.53 4.07 -6.38
CA LEU A 125 -11.23 2.83 -5.64
C LEU A 125 -11.46 3.06 -4.12
N PRO A 126 -12.55 2.50 -3.55
CA PRO A 126 -12.92 2.74 -2.14
C PRO A 126 -11.86 2.30 -1.13
N GLU A 127 -11.00 1.34 -1.49
CA GLU A 127 -9.89 0.88 -0.66
C GLU A 127 -8.79 1.94 -0.44
N SER A 128 -8.82 3.07 -1.16
CA SER A 128 -7.92 4.21 -0.93
C SER A 128 -7.96 4.70 0.52
N LYS A 129 -9.10 4.47 1.20
CA LYS A 129 -9.34 4.89 2.59
C LYS A 129 -10.18 3.85 3.31
N ARG A 130 -9.65 3.31 4.40
CA ARG A 130 -10.30 2.22 5.15
C ARG A 130 -10.25 2.49 6.66
N GLY A 131 -11.15 1.86 7.39
CA GLY A 131 -11.09 1.70 8.83
C GLY A 131 -10.29 0.45 9.22
N ILE A 132 -9.91 0.37 10.51
CA ILE A 132 -9.25 -0.82 11.05
C ILE A 132 -10.19 -2.03 10.91
N PRO A 133 -9.73 -3.13 10.30
CA PRO A 133 -10.49 -4.37 10.23
C PRO A 133 -10.47 -5.07 11.60
N THR A 134 -11.14 -4.50 12.61
CA THR A 134 -11.26 -5.15 13.92
C THR A 134 -11.95 -6.50 13.79
N PRO A 135 -11.79 -7.43 14.75
CA PRO A 135 -12.54 -8.70 14.75
C PRO A 135 -14.05 -8.52 14.58
N PHE A 136 -14.60 -7.46 15.17
CA PHE A 136 -16.03 -7.12 15.03
C PHE A 136 -16.39 -6.68 13.61
N VAL A 137 -15.56 -5.81 12.97
CA VAL A 137 -15.76 -5.37 11.59
C VAL A 137 -15.67 -6.55 10.62
N ALA A 138 -14.72 -7.46 10.84
CA ALA A 138 -14.61 -8.68 10.05
C ALA A 138 -15.84 -9.58 10.21
N PHE A 139 -16.32 -9.79 11.43
CA PHE A 139 -17.53 -10.54 11.72
C PHE A 139 -18.74 -9.98 10.98
N THR A 140 -18.98 -8.66 11.07
CA THR A 140 -20.13 -8.01 10.42
C THR A 140 -20.06 -8.06 8.89
N LYS A 141 -18.84 -8.05 8.33
CA LYS A 141 -18.62 -8.19 6.89
C LYS A 141 -18.90 -9.62 6.43
N ILE A 142 -18.38 -10.64 7.12
CA ILE A 142 -18.59 -12.07 6.80
C ILE A 142 -20.07 -12.45 6.91
N THR A 143 -20.78 -11.98 7.96
CA THR A 143 -22.19 -12.28 8.18
C THR A 143 -23.14 -11.46 7.29
N GLY A 144 -22.63 -10.49 6.54
CA GLY A 144 -23.45 -9.60 5.71
C GLY A 144 -24.23 -8.53 6.50
N LEU A 145 -24.06 -8.45 7.83
CA LEU A 145 -24.75 -7.47 8.69
C LEU A 145 -24.48 -6.02 8.27
N TYR A 146 -23.32 -5.73 7.69
CA TYR A 146 -23.00 -4.39 7.16
C TYR A 146 -23.95 -3.94 6.04
N LYS A 147 -24.54 -4.89 5.27
CA LYS A 147 -25.52 -4.57 4.20
C LYS A 147 -26.86 -4.15 4.77
N VAL A 148 -27.25 -4.73 5.93
CA VAL A 148 -28.54 -4.45 6.59
C VAL A 148 -28.46 -3.17 7.44
N PHE A 149 -27.32 -2.91 8.10
CA PHE A 149 -27.10 -1.75 8.96
C PHE A 149 -25.81 -0.98 8.57
N PRO A 150 -25.77 -0.36 7.38
CA PRO A 150 -24.53 0.25 6.87
C PRO A 150 -23.99 1.39 7.77
N LYS A 151 -24.87 2.20 8.36
CA LYS A 151 -24.46 3.29 9.27
C LYS A 151 -23.73 2.81 10.53
N THR A 152 -24.06 1.60 11.00
CA THR A 152 -23.47 1.03 12.23
C THR A 152 -22.25 0.17 11.93
N PHE A 153 -22.27 -0.56 10.81
CA PHE A 153 -21.30 -1.60 10.46
C PHE A 153 -20.48 -1.29 9.20
N GLY A 154 -20.80 -0.21 8.45
CA GLY A 154 -20.11 0.21 7.23
C GLY A 154 -18.78 0.97 7.43
N LYS A 155 -18.22 0.97 8.64
CA LYS A 155 -16.99 1.72 8.99
C LYS A 155 -15.73 1.28 8.22
N TYR A 156 -15.80 0.16 7.49
CA TYR A 156 -14.63 -0.41 6.81
C TYR A 156 -14.05 0.52 5.72
N TYR A 157 -14.87 1.25 4.97
CA TYR A 157 -14.40 2.13 3.88
C TYR A 157 -14.33 3.62 4.28
N ALA A 158 -14.20 3.91 5.58
CA ALA A 158 -14.08 5.28 6.10
C ALA A 158 -15.14 6.24 5.49
N GLU A 159 -16.42 5.83 5.54
CA GLU A 159 -17.56 6.54 4.91
C GLU A 159 -17.80 7.96 5.47
N HIS A 160 -17.16 8.31 6.60
CA HIS A 160 -17.18 9.66 7.15
C HIS A 160 -16.48 10.71 6.26
N LEU A 161 -15.67 10.27 5.30
CA LEU A 161 -15.05 11.10 4.27
C LEU A 161 -15.61 10.72 2.89
N ASN A 162 -16.00 11.69 2.07
CA ASN A 162 -16.25 11.41 0.67
C ASN A 162 -14.93 11.32 -0.11
N GLU A 163 -14.97 10.88 -1.36
CA GLU A 163 -13.78 10.68 -2.20
C GLU A 163 -13.03 11.96 -2.56
N ASN A 164 -13.69 13.11 -2.43
CA ASN A 164 -13.14 14.44 -2.75
C ASN A 164 -12.90 15.27 -1.49
N GLN A 165 -12.59 14.63 -0.39
CA GLN A 165 -12.32 15.29 0.89
C GLN A 165 -11.06 14.71 1.54
N THR A 166 -10.08 15.57 1.82
CA THR A 166 -8.90 15.20 2.62
C THR A 166 -9.25 15.08 4.09
N GLY A 167 -8.74 14.05 4.74
CA GLY A 167 -8.98 13.86 6.17
C GLY A 167 -8.27 12.65 6.77
N LYS A 168 -8.42 12.52 8.09
CA LYS A 168 -7.84 11.39 8.83
C LYS A 168 -8.58 10.11 8.53
N VAL A 169 -7.79 9.06 8.32
CA VAL A 169 -8.27 7.68 8.12
C VAL A 169 -7.43 6.73 8.96
N GLU A 170 -7.89 5.51 9.15
CA GLU A 170 -7.13 4.56 9.94
C GLU A 170 -6.14 3.78 9.08
N ILE A 171 -6.61 3.22 7.97
CA ILE A 171 -5.84 2.31 7.09
C ILE A 171 -5.82 2.87 5.68
N LEU A 172 -4.66 2.81 5.07
CA LEU A 172 -4.40 3.16 3.67
C LEU A 172 -4.00 1.90 2.88
N VAL A 173 -4.17 1.94 1.56
CA VAL A 173 -3.81 0.82 0.70
C VAL A 173 -2.33 0.89 0.29
N GLY A 174 -1.69 -0.26 0.17
CA GLY A 174 -0.27 -0.41 -0.17
C GLY A 174 0.13 0.11 -1.56
N ALA A 175 -0.84 0.46 -2.41
CA ALA A 175 -0.56 0.97 -3.75
C ALA A 175 0.17 2.32 -3.76
N PHE A 176 -0.06 3.17 -2.74
CA PHE A 176 0.62 4.44 -2.53
C PHE A 176 0.68 4.75 -1.04
N MET A 177 1.86 4.67 -0.44
CA MET A 177 2.09 4.96 0.99
C MET A 177 3.27 5.91 1.12
N PHE A 178 2.97 7.19 1.38
CA PHE A 178 3.97 8.23 1.58
C PHE A 178 4.15 8.50 3.08
N MET A 179 5.40 8.53 3.57
CA MET A 179 5.71 8.75 4.99
C MET A 179 7.14 9.26 5.21
N LYS A 180 7.44 9.69 6.43
CA LYS A 180 8.83 9.91 6.85
C LYS A 180 9.58 8.58 6.93
N ARG A 181 10.79 8.52 6.38
CA ARG A 181 11.65 7.33 6.49
C ARG A 181 11.99 7.00 7.95
N GLU A 182 12.15 8.03 8.78
CA GLU A 182 12.32 7.88 10.22
C GLU A 182 11.18 7.09 10.86
N LEU A 183 9.92 7.48 10.61
CA LEU A 183 8.75 6.76 11.12
C LEU A 183 8.73 5.30 10.66
N TYR A 184 9.05 5.04 9.38
CA TYR A 184 9.12 3.66 8.88
C TYR A 184 10.09 2.81 9.70
N ASN A 185 11.27 3.36 10.00
CA ASN A 185 12.29 2.68 10.79
C ASN A 185 11.86 2.52 12.27
N GLU A 186 11.24 3.55 12.87
CA GLU A 186 10.75 3.51 14.26
C GLU A 186 9.70 2.42 14.48
N VAL A 187 8.79 2.22 13.52
CA VAL A 187 7.75 1.19 13.64
C VAL A 187 8.22 -0.19 13.20
N GLY A 188 9.47 -0.31 12.73
CA GLY A 188 10.09 -1.57 12.31
C GLY A 188 9.85 -1.94 10.85
N GLY A 189 9.27 -1.04 10.04
CA GLY A 189 8.96 -1.29 8.64
C GLY A 189 7.84 -2.31 8.44
N PHE A 190 7.82 -2.95 7.28
CA PHE A 190 6.91 -4.06 7.02
C PHE A 190 7.35 -5.32 7.76
N ASP A 191 6.39 -6.07 8.31
CA ASP A 191 6.66 -7.34 8.98
C ASP A 191 6.92 -8.46 7.95
N GLU A 192 8.14 -8.98 7.93
CA GLU A 192 8.59 -9.99 6.98
C GLU A 192 8.00 -11.39 7.20
N ASN A 193 7.29 -11.61 8.32
CA ASN A 193 6.55 -12.84 8.57
C ASN A 193 5.22 -12.91 7.78
N CYS A 194 4.82 -11.81 7.15
CA CYS A 194 3.71 -11.75 6.20
C CYS A 194 4.25 -11.76 4.77
N PHE A 195 3.68 -12.58 3.88
CA PHE A 195 4.10 -12.57 2.47
C PHE A 195 3.48 -11.42 1.69
N MET A 196 2.19 -11.13 1.90
CA MET A 196 1.42 -10.01 1.29
C MET A 196 0.00 -9.94 1.87
N TYR A 197 -0.76 -8.88 1.55
CA TYR A 197 -2.20 -8.62 1.82
C TYR A 197 -2.59 -8.07 3.19
N SER A 198 -1.74 -8.09 4.21
CA SER A 198 -2.00 -7.37 5.47
C SER A 198 -0.89 -6.38 5.83
N ASP A 199 0.09 -6.27 4.98
CA ASP A 199 1.26 -5.42 5.11
C ASP A 199 0.89 -3.94 5.21
N ASP A 200 -0.01 -3.47 4.35
CA ASP A 200 -0.51 -2.10 4.35
C ASP A 200 -1.39 -1.81 5.60
N ILE A 201 -2.19 -2.79 6.01
CA ILE A 201 -3.01 -2.70 7.22
C ILE A 201 -2.11 -2.65 8.46
N ASP A 202 -1.13 -3.54 8.53
CA ASP A 202 -0.19 -3.64 9.63
C ASP A 202 0.63 -2.36 9.80
N LEU A 203 1.25 -1.87 8.73
CA LEU A 203 2.05 -0.65 8.74
C LEU A 203 1.21 0.58 9.10
N SER A 204 0.01 0.72 8.52
CA SER A 204 -0.92 1.80 8.87
C SER A 204 -1.30 1.76 10.35
N TYR A 205 -1.56 0.58 10.89
CA TYR A 205 -1.92 0.40 12.28
C TYR A 205 -0.75 0.67 13.24
N LEU A 206 0.48 0.28 12.86
CA LEU A 206 1.69 0.59 13.62
C LEU A 206 1.95 2.10 13.69
N ALA A 207 1.73 2.84 12.60
CA ALA A 207 1.82 4.31 12.60
C ALA A 207 0.83 4.94 13.59
N LEU A 208 -0.43 4.45 13.64
CA LEU A 208 -1.43 4.89 14.62
C LEU A 208 -1.01 4.55 16.05
N LYS A 209 -0.49 3.35 16.30
CA LYS A 209 0.03 2.95 17.62
C LYS A 209 1.20 3.81 18.08
N ASN A 210 1.99 4.35 17.15
CA ASN A 210 3.07 5.30 17.42
C ASN A 210 2.56 6.74 17.60
N GLY A 211 1.25 6.94 17.80
CA GLY A 211 0.63 8.25 18.07
C GLY A 211 0.55 9.17 16.87
N LYS A 212 0.77 8.64 15.63
CA LYS A 212 0.63 9.40 14.40
C LYS A 212 -0.80 9.34 13.86
N SER A 213 -1.12 10.23 12.91
CA SER A 213 -2.39 10.23 12.19
C SER A 213 -2.16 9.90 10.72
N ASN A 214 -2.86 8.90 10.19
CA ASN A 214 -2.85 8.62 8.75
C ASN A 214 -3.85 9.52 8.04
N TYR A 215 -3.53 9.92 6.80
CA TYR A 215 -4.35 10.83 6.01
C TYR A 215 -4.65 10.28 4.62
N TYR A 216 -5.91 10.38 4.24
CA TYR A 216 -6.33 10.33 2.83
C TYR A 216 -6.26 11.73 2.25
N PHE A 217 -5.49 11.92 1.18
CA PHE A 217 -5.29 13.20 0.50
C PHE A 217 -5.86 13.13 -0.92
N HIS A 218 -6.96 13.87 -1.17
CA HIS A 218 -7.73 13.78 -2.41
C HIS A 218 -7.24 14.73 -3.52
N GLU A 219 -6.41 15.74 -3.21
CA GLU A 219 -6.03 16.80 -4.15
C GLU A 219 -5.06 16.32 -5.25
N THR A 220 -4.66 15.06 -5.21
CA THR A 220 -3.99 14.39 -6.32
C THR A 220 -4.59 13.02 -6.54
N THR A 221 -4.59 12.57 -7.80
CA THR A 221 -5.16 11.29 -8.21
C THR A 221 -4.07 10.42 -8.81
N VAL A 222 -4.05 9.16 -8.40
CA VAL A 222 -3.16 8.13 -8.94
C VAL A 222 -4.00 7.04 -9.57
N ILE A 223 -3.68 6.64 -10.80
CA ILE A 223 -4.31 5.49 -11.45
C ILE A 223 -3.67 4.23 -10.88
N HIS A 224 -4.48 3.26 -10.51
CA HIS A 224 -4.04 1.93 -10.05
C HIS A 224 -4.77 0.87 -10.87
N TYR A 225 -4.05 0.23 -11.78
CA TYR A 225 -4.62 -0.77 -12.70
C TYR A 225 -5.02 -2.08 -12.01
N LYS A 226 -4.68 -2.25 -10.77
CA LYS A 226 -5.09 -3.27 -9.81
C LYS A 226 -5.27 -4.69 -10.36
N GLY A 227 -4.46 -5.59 -9.87
CA GLY A 227 -4.60 -7.03 -10.13
C GLY A 227 -3.76 -7.56 -11.27
N GLU A 228 -2.96 -6.72 -11.91
CA GLU A 228 -2.11 -7.12 -13.04
C GLU A 228 -0.99 -8.10 -12.63
N SER A 229 -0.53 -8.00 -11.37
CA SER A 229 0.45 -8.92 -10.78
C SER A 229 -0.17 -10.06 -9.98
N THR A 230 -1.52 -10.15 -9.91
CA THR A 230 -2.21 -11.07 -8.99
C THR A 230 -3.33 -11.83 -9.65
N ILE A 231 -3.18 -13.14 -9.79
CA ILE A 231 -4.26 -14.04 -10.21
C ILE A 231 -5.07 -14.43 -8.96
N LYS A 232 -6.38 -14.16 -8.98
CA LYS A 232 -7.31 -14.53 -7.89
C LYS A 232 -7.68 -16.03 -7.98
N ASP A 233 -6.77 -16.86 -7.55
CA ASP A 233 -6.90 -18.32 -7.48
C ASP A 233 -6.98 -18.83 -6.03
N GLY A 234 -6.93 -20.14 -5.84
CA GLY A 234 -6.90 -20.75 -4.51
C GLY A 234 -5.67 -20.33 -3.68
N THR A 235 -4.55 -20.02 -4.32
CA THR A 235 -3.33 -19.54 -3.67
C THR A 235 -3.53 -18.13 -3.12
N TYR A 236 -4.21 -17.27 -3.88
CA TYR A 236 -4.62 -15.93 -3.43
C TYR A 236 -5.46 -16.02 -2.16
N MET A 237 -6.52 -16.85 -2.17
CA MET A 237 -7.43 -16.98 -1.01
C MET A 237 -6.70 -17.50 0.23
N LYS A 238 -5.81 -18.48 0.06
CA LYS A 238 -4.99 -19.02 1.15
C LYS A 238 -4.07 -17.94 1.75
N ARG A 239 -3.33 -17.21 0.91
CA ARG A 239 -2.44 -16.14 1.36
C ARG A 239 -3.19 -15.00 2.05
N PHE A 240 -4.34 -14.62 1.51
CA PHE A 240 -5.19 -13.59 2.15
C PHE A 240 -5.67 -14.03 3.53
N GLN A 241 -6.08 -15.30 3.68
CA GLN A 241 -6.49 -15.89 4.96
C GLN A 241 -5.33 -15.91 5.97
N GLU A 242 -4.15 -16.35 5.54
CA GLU A 242 -2.95 -16.39 6.36
C GLU A 242 -2.57 -14.98 6.84
N ALA A 243 -2.60 -14.00 5.96
CA ALA A 243 -2.30 -12.60 6.23
C ALA A 243 -3.27 -11.99 7.26
N MET A 244 -4.58 -12.20 7.10
CA MET A 244 -5.57 -11.69 8.06
C MET A 244 -5.43 -12.38 9.42
N ASN A 245 -5.17 -13.69 9.47
CA ASN A 245 -4.89 -14.39 10.73
C ASN A 245 -3.62 -13.87 11.41
N PHE A 246 -2.58 -13.57 10.63
CA PHE A 246 -1.36 -12.95 11.12
C PHE A 246 -1.66 -11.61 11.79
N PHE A 247 -2.36 -10.70 11.10
CA PHE A 247 -2.73 -9.39 11.61
C PHE A 247 -3.52 -9.47 12.91
N TYR A 248 -4.53 -10.35 12.98
CA TYR A 248 -5.34 -10.51 14.19
C TYR A 248 -4.55 -11.07 15.37
N LYS A 249 -3.69 -12.07 15.14
CA LYS A 249 -2.83 -12.62 16.19
C LYS A 249 -1.82 -11.59 16.72
N LYS A 250 -1.30 -10.75 15.83
CA LYS A 250 -0.30 -9.73 16.19
C LYS A 250 -0.90 -8.59 17.01
N HIS A 251 -2.10 -8.15 16.68
CA HIS A 251 -2.66 -6.91 17.21
C HIS A 251 -3.86 -7.07 18.14
N PHE A 252 -4.53 -8.20 18.11
CA PHE A 252 -5.74 -8.45 18.90
C PHE A 252 -5.64 -9.76 19.67
N SER A 253 -6.10 -9.76 20.93
CA SER A 253 -6.25 -10.99 21.72
C SER A 253 -7.45 -11.79 21.22
N VAL A 254 -7.26 -12.52 20.11
CA VAL A 254 -8.35 -13.29 19.48
C VAL A 254 -8.41 -14.69 20.03
N SER A 255 -9.63 -15.18 20.31
CA SER A 255 -9.86 -16.54 20.76
C SER A 255 -9.61 -17.56 19.64
N PHE A 256 -9.38 -18.81 20.03
CA PHE A 256 -9.30 -19.93 19.08
C PHE A 256 -10.56 -20.03 18.21
N PHE A 257 -11.75 -19.84 18.80
CA PHE A 257 -13.03 -19.84 18.08
C PHE A 257 -13.12 -18.75 17.01
N PHE A 258 -12.62 -17.55 17.28
CA PHE A 258 -12.56 -16.49 16.28
C PHE A 258 -11.65 -16.87 15.10
N SER A 259 -10.49 -17.47 15.40
CA SER A 259 -9.57 -17.92 14.34
C SER A 259 -10.19 -19.02 13.46
N VAL A 260 -10.97 -19.94 14.05
CA VAL A 260 -11.72 -20.97 13.31
C VAL A 260 -12.84 -20.32 12.48
N PHE A 261 -13.59 -19.39 13.07
CA PHE A 261 -14.65 -18.65 12.37
C PHE A 261 -14.12 -17.90 11.15
N MET A 262 -12.98 -17.20 11.28
CA MET A 262 -12.33 -16.50 10.18
C MET A 262 -11.90 -17.47 9.06
N LYS A 263 -11.40 -18.65 9.42
CA LYS A 263 -11.06 -19.70 8.44
C LYS A 263 -12.27 -20.19 7.65
N MET A 264 -13.42 -20.38 8.31
CA MET A 264 -14.67 -20.78 7.64
C MET A 264 -15.29 -19.64 6.83
N GLY A 265 -15.29 -18.41 7.35
CA GLY A 265 -15.93 -17.27 6.71
C GLY A 265 -15.28 -16.83 5.39
N ILE A 266 -13.98 -17.04 5.24
CA ILE A 266 -13.25 -16.66 4.01
C ILE A 266 -13.52 -17.66 2.86
N VAL A 267 -14.03 -18.85 3.13
CA VAL A 267 -14.45 -19.82 2.10
C VAL A 267 -15.70 -19.33 1.35
N PHE A 268 -16.45 -18.37 1.90
CA PHE A 268 -17.69 -17.82 1.33
C PHE A 268 -17.50 -16.41 0.70
N PHE A 269 -16.27 -15.95 0.52
CA PHE A 269 -15.89 -14.74 -0.21
C PHE A 269 -15.13 -15.07 -1.50
#